data_501d1e8e27e5f2f280aab25dd65334e8
#
_entry.id   501d1e8e27e5f2f280aab25dd65334e8
#
_cell.length_a   1.000
_cell.length_b   1.000
_cell.length_c   1.000
_cell.angle_alpha   90.00
_cell.angle_beta   90.00
_cell.angle_gamma   90.00
#
_symmetry.space_group_name_H-M   'P 1'
#
loop_
_entity.id
_entity.type
_entity.pdbx_description
1 polymer ?
#
loop_
_entity_poly.entity_id
_entity_poly.type
_entity_poly.pdbx_seq_one_letter_code
_entity_poly.pdbx_strand_id
1 'polypeptide(L)'
;GNDYMAYYDIYKSIVNVPFNFSNVIGGYVYKEPGWALINYAFKPIGGFFMMVAVLNIIQNVIYYRFIKNNVARSWWPVAIFIYLFSSNFYLLNFSMMRQGLVIAVFLAMWKYIKAKKWHIALVGLILAASVHSSALILLPFSFWGFLKMKNGKVWAIIYLVLFFFLWSADDFLNGVFEALIIFEEFQEYSYYLNDAESVEFGVGFLINMLPFVVSIYYLMIDKEQTEQNHQLVALATIGFMILPFGQIIPLISRVGMYFGAFSICAFTDSYSIIRNRYMRWIMIGIYVAITLYDYWNFFNNSVYADSYYHFKTIFTA
;
A
#
# COMPACT_ATOMS: atom_id res chain seq x y z
N GLY A 1 -15.33 -4.51 -6.96
CA GLY A 1 -14.65 -3.27 -6.65
C GLY A 1 -15.02 -2.19 -7.65
N ASN A 2 -14.93 -0.93 -7.27
CA ASN A 2 -15.34 0.20 -8.11
C ASN A 2 -14.70 0.17 -9.50
N ASP A 3 -13.41 -0.15 -9.58
CA ASP A 3 -12.68 -0.13 -10.84
C ASP A 3 -12.69 -1.49 -11.56
N TYR A 4 -13.41 -2.49 -11.04
CA TYR A 4 -13.38 -3.84 -11.58
C TYR A 4 -13.83 -3.90 -13.04
N MET A 5 -14.94 -3.23 -13.36
CA MET A 5 -15.46 -3.16 -14.74
C MET A 5 -14.56 -2.32 -15.64
N ALA A 6 -13.99 -1.24 -15.13
CA ALA A 6 -13.00 -0.45 -15.86
C ALA A 6 -11.76 -1.30 -16.24
N TYR A 7 -11.27 -2.16 -15.34
CA TYR A 7 -10.20 -3.11 -15.67
C TYR A 7 -10.61 -4.14 -16.71
N TYR A 8 -11.87 -4.56 -16.71
CA TYR A 8 -12.39 -5.47 -17.74
C TYR A 8 -12.42 -4.80 -19.12
N ASP A 9 -12.82 -3.54 -19.18
CA ASP A 9 -12.83 -2.77 -20.42
C ASP A 9 -11.41 -2.46 -20.92
N ILE A 10 -10.50 -2.13 -20.01
CA ILE A 10 -9.06 -2.00 -20.31
C ILE A 10 -8.51 -3.33 -20.86
N TYR A 11 -8.85 -4.47 -20.23
CA TYR A 11 -8.46 -5.78 -20.73
C TYR A 11 -8.93 -5.98 -22.18
N LYS A 12 -10.22 -5.73 -22.45
CA LYS A 12 -10.77 -5.83 -23.81
C LYS A 12 -10.05 -4.93 -24.81
N SER A 13 -9.80 -3.68 -24.45
CA SER A 13 -9.10 -2.73 -25.34
C SER A 13 -7.70 -3.22 -25.69
N ILE A 14 -6.95 -3.75 -24.72
CA ILE A 14 -5.61 -4.28 -24.93
C ILE A 14 -5.63 -5.54 -25.81
N VAL A 15 -6.45 -6.54 -25.48
CA VAL A 15 -6.40 -7.85 -26.15
C VAL A 15 -7.03 -7.85 -27.54
N ASN A 16 -7.82 -6.82 -27.89
CA ASN A 16 -8.36 -6.64 -29.23
C ASN A 16 -7.32 -6.10 -30.23
N VAL A 17 -6.25 -5.47 -29.76
CA VAL A 17 -5.11 -5.09 -30.60
C VAL A 17 -4.27 -6.33 -30.88
N PRO A 18 -3.83 -6.58 -32.14
CA PRO A 18 -2.88 -7.64 -32.41
C PRO A 18 -1.59 -7.48 -31.61
N PHE A 19 -1.11 -8.58 -31.04
CA PHE A 19 0.13 -8.53 -30.26
C PHE A 19 1.33 -8.15 -31.12
N ASN A 20 1.99 -7.08 -30.76
CA ASN A 20 3.27 -6.65 -31.31
C ASN A 20 4.17 -6.19 -30.16
N PHE A 21 5.28 -6.88 -29.95
CA PHE A 21 6.15 -6.65 -28.80
C PHE A 21 6.70 -5.22 -28.76
N SER A 22 7.12 -4.65 -29.91
CA SER A 22 7.60 -3.27 -29.99
C SER A 22 6.53 -2.27 -29.56
N ASN A 23 5.29 -2.46 -30.02
CA ASN A 23 4.18 -1.57 -29.69
C ASN A 23 3.80 -1.67 -28.20
N VAL A 24 3.89 -2.87 -27.62
CA VAL A 24 3.62 -3.06 -26.19
C VAL A 24 4.69 -2.38 -25.33
N ILE A 25 5.96 -2.61 -25.64
CA ILE A 25 7.08 -2.03 -24.86
C ILE A 25 7.15 -0.51 -25.06
N GLY A 26 6.81 -0.01 -26.25
CA GLY A 26 6.75 1.42 -26.54
C GLY A 26 5.56 2.16 -25.92
N GLY A 27 4.66 1.45 -25.20
CA GLY A 27 3.50 2.05 -24.57
C GLY A 27 2.33 2.40 -25.51
N TYR A 28 2.43 2.03 -26.83
CA TYR A 28 1.40 2.35 -27.84
C TYR A 28 0.10 1.54 -27.67
N VAL A 29 0.13 0.40 -26.97
CA VAL A 29 -1.06 -0.39 -26.68
C VAL A 29 -1.68 0.03 -25.35
N TYR A 30 -0.84 0.24 -24.35
CA TYR A 30 -1.20 0.72 -23.03
C TYR A 30 0.02 1.37 -22.38
N LYS A 31 -0.18 2.49 -21.67
CA LYS A 31 0.91 3.29 -21.07
C LYS A 31 1.86 2.48 -20.16
N GLU A 32 1.36 1.42 -19.54
CA GLU A 32 2.11 0.54 -18.65
C GLU A 32 2.36 -0.82 -19.34
N PRO A 33 3.55 -1.03 -19.94
CA PRO A 33 3.82 -2.19 -20.78
C PRO A 33 3.76 -3.52 -20.01
N GLY A 34 4.13 -3.55 -18.74
CA GLY A 34 4.02 -4.75 -17.89
C GLY A 34 2.57 -5.16 -17.67
N TRP A 35 1.67 -4.19 -17.48
CA TRP A 35 0.24 -4.49 -17.40
C TRP A 35 -0.32 -5.02 -18.72
N ALA A 36 0.06 -4.43 -19.85
CA ALA A 36 -0.35 -4.92 -21.16
C ALA A 36 0.13 -6.37 -21.38
N LEU A 37 1.39 -6.69 -21.05
CA LEU A 37 1.94 -8.05 -21.16
C LEU A 37 1.16 -9.07 -20.33
N ILE A 38 0.78 -8.71 -19.09
CA ILE A 38 -0.06 -9.57 -18.24
C ILE A 38 -1.40 -9.84 -18.94
N ASN A 39 -2.08 -8.82 -19.45
CA ASN A 39 -3.35 -8.98 -20.14
C ASN A 39 -3.23 -9.91 -21.36
N TYR A 40 -2.21 -9.74 -22.20
CA TYR A 40 -1.96 -10.63 -23.33
C TYR A 40 -1.65 -12.07 -22.92
N ALA A 41 -0.89 -12.28 -21.85
CA ALA A 41 -0.56 -13.61 -21.36
C ALA A 41 -1.80 -14.41 -20.95
N PHE A 42 -2.82 -13.73 -20.40
CA PHE A 42 -4.06 -14.39 -19.98
C PHE A 42 -5.11 -14.53 -21.09
N LYS A 43 -4.95 -13.87 -22.24
CA LYS A 43 -5.86 -14.02 -23.38
C LYS A 43 -6.10 -15.50 -23.78
N PRO A 44 -5.05 -16.34 -23.96
CA PRO A 44 -5.23 -17.76 -24.30
C PRO A 44 -5.55 -18.67 -23.09
N ILE A 45 -5.37 -18.22 -21.85
CA ILE A 45 -5.41 -19.08 -20.63
C ILE A 45 -6.76 -19.01 -19.90
N GLY A 46 -7.73 -18.22 -20.40
CA GLY A 46 -9.07 -18.05 -19.75
C GLY A 46 -9.48 -16.61 -19.53
N GLY A 47 -8.72 -15.67 -20.09
CA GLY A 47 -9.12 -14.27 -20.15
C GLY A 47 -9.04 -13.52 -18.82
N PHE A 48 -9.83 -12.46 -18.74
CA PHE A 48 -9.83 -11.52 -17.61
C PHE A 48 -10.08 -12.19 -16.25
N PHE A 49 -11.10 -13.04 -16.14
CA PHE A 49 -11.45 -13.66 -14.85
C PHE A 49 -10.37 -14.61 -14.33
N MET A 50 -9.72 -15.35 -15.23
CA MET A 50 -8.58 -16.17 -14.87
C MET A 50 -7.39 -15.32 -14.42
N MET A 51 -7.14 -14.20 -15.12
CA MET A 51 -6.11 -13.24 -14.74
C MET A 51 -6.36 -12.73 -13.31
N VAL A 52 -7.55 -12.26 -13.01
CA VAL A 52 -7.91 -11.77 -11.67
C VAL A 52 -7.72 -12.85 -10.61
N ALA A 53 -8.19 -14.08 -10.87
CA ALA A 53 -8.05 -15.18 -9.92
C ALA A 53 -6.57 -15.50 -9.64
N VAL A 54 -5.75 -15.63 -10.68
CA VAL A 54 -4.32 -15.96 -10.54
C VAL A 54 -3.55 -14.83 -9.85
N LEU A 55 -3.79 -13.57 -10.23
CA LEU A 55 -3.15 -12.42 -9.57
C LEU A 55 -3.52 -12.36 -8.09
N ASN A 56 -4.77 -12.59 -7.73
CA ASN A 56 -5.20 -12.66 -6.33
C ASN A 56 -4.50 -13.80 -5.57
N ILE A 57 -4.41 -14.99 -6.15
CA ILE A 57 -3.70 -16.11 -5.52
C ILE A 57 -2.23 -15.73 -5.27
N ILE A 58 -1.56 -15.16 -6.27
CA ILE A 58 -0.16 -14.73 -6.15
C ILE A 58 -0.02 -13.70 -5.01
N GLN A 59 -0.86 -12.68 -4.97
CA GLN A 59 -0.84 -11.66 -3.93
C GLN A 59 -1.05 -12.28 -2.54
N ASN A 60 -2.07 -13.13 -2.36
CA ASN A 60 -2.34 -13.81 -1.09
C ASN A 60 -1.16 -14.69 -0.64
N VAL A 61 -0.52 -15.41 -1.55
CA VAL A 61 0.70 -16.21 -1.25
C VAL A 61 1.85 -15.31 -0.80
N ILE A 62 2.02 -14.15 -1.43
CA ILE A 62 3.07 -13.19 -1.04
C ILE A 62 2.79 -12.63 0.35
N TYR A 63 1.57 -12.17 0.65
CA TYR A 63 1.18 -11.68 1.97
C TYR A 63 1.35 -12.77 3.05
N TYR A 64 0.91 -13.98 2.78
CA TYR A 64 1.13 -15.12 3.69
C TYR A 64 2.62 -15.34 3.99
N ARG A 65 3.47 -15.36 2.95
CA ARG A 65 4.93 -15.53 3.13
C ARG A 65 5.54 -14.35 3.88
N PHE A 66 5.08 -13.14 3.63
CA PHE A 66 5.54 -11.95 4.32
C PHE A 66 5.21 -12.02 5.82
N ILE A 67 3.96 -12.34 6.17
CA ILE A 67 3.52 -12.53 7.56
C ILE A 67 4.34 -13.66 8.22
N LYS A 68 4.41 -14.82 7.57
CA LYS A 68 5.14 -15.99 8.09
C LYS A 68 6.60 -15.69 8.43
N ASN A 69 7.26 -14.85 7.63
CA ASN A 69 8.69 -14.58 7.76
C ASN A 69 9.04 -13.39 8.66
N ASN A 70 8.06 -12.55 9.00
CA ASN A 70 8.31 -11.31 9.74
C ASN A 70 7.46 -11.16 11.00
N VAL A 71 6.53 -12.07 11.27
CA VAL A 71 5.65 -12.04 12.45
C VAL A 71 5.86 -13.31 13.28
N ALA A 72 6.00 -13.16 14.59
CA ALA A 72 6.06 -14.31 15.51
C ALA A 72 4.75 -15.12 15.43
N ARG A 73 4.84 -16.46 15.48
CA ARG A 73 3.70 -17.37 15.28
C ARG A 73 2.50 -17.08 16.18
N SER A 74 2.74 -16.66 17.39
CA SER A 74 1.70 -16.29 18.37
C SER A 74 0.86 -15.08 17.93
N TRP A 75 1.39 -14.25 17.03
CA TRP A 75 0.75 -13.04 16.52
C TRP A 75 0.12 -13.19 15.14
N TRP A 76 0.24 -14.35 14.50
CA TRP A 76 -0.36 -14.58 13.18
C TRP A 76 -1.86 -14.28 13.11
N PRO A 77 -2.69 -14.65 14.12
CA PRO A 77 -4.12 -14.32 14.07
C PRO A 77 -4.38 -12.82 13.93
N VAL A 78 -3.61 -11.99 14.65
CA VAL A 78 -3.71 -10.52 14.58
C VAL A 78 -3.25 -10.01 13.20
N ALA A 79 -2.12 -10.49 12.69
CA ALA A 79 -1.62 -10.11 11.39
C ALA A 79 -2.57 -10.50 10.25
N ILE A 80 -3.15 -11.70 10.31
CA ILE A 80 -4.15 -12.17 9.33
C ILE A 80 -5.43 -11.34 9.43
N PHE A 81 -5.87 -11.02 10.65
CA PHE A 81 -7.02 -10.15 10.86
C PHE A 81 -6.80 -8.78 10.21
N ILE A 82 -5.64 -8.15 10.44
CA ILE A 82 -5.29 -6.86 9.82
C ILE A 82 -5.34 -6.98 8.29
N TYR A 83 -4.76 -8.03 7.72
CA TYR A 83 -4.75 -8.23 6.28
C TYR A 83 -6.15 -8.37 5.68
N LEU A 84 -7.03 -9.13 6.33
CA LEU A 84 -8.37 -9.44 5.80
C LEU A 84 -9.39 -8.32 6.00
N PHE A 85 -9.32 -7.65 7.16
CA PHE A 85 -10.34 -6.68 7.58
C PHE A 85 -9.93 -5.21 7.44
N SER A 86 -8.68 -4.92 7.10
CA SER A 86 -8.35 -3.56 6.63
C SER A 86 -8.80 -3.39 5.19
N SER A 87 -9.56 -2.33 4.90
CA SER A 87 -10.03 -2.00 3.57
C SER A 87 -8.90 -1.81 2.55
N ASN A 88 -7.71 -1.45 3.03
CA ASN A 88 -6.54 -1.10 2.22
C ASN A 88 -5.64 -2.28 1.81
N PHE A 89 -6.00 -3.54 2.13
CA PHE A 89 -5.17 -4.70 1.78
C PHE A 89 -5.92 -5.71 0.92
N TYR A 90 -6.67 -6.63 1.52
CA TYR A 90 -7.33 -7.69 0.77
C TYR A 90 -8.35 -7.16 -0.24
N LEU A 91 -9.20 -6.21 0.16
CA LEU A 91 -10.22 -5.62 -0.70
C LEU A 91 -9.62 -4.77 -1.83
N LEU A 92 -8.46 -4.18 -1.61
CA LEU A 92 -7.73 -3.42 -2.62
C LEU A 92 -7.44 -4.23 -3.89
N ASN A 93 -7.21 -5.54 -3.74
CA ASN A 93 -6.91 -6.43 -4.86
C ASN A 93 -8.03 -6.50 -5.90
N PHE A 94 -9.27 -6.17 -5.51
CA PHE A 94 -10.44 -6.16 -6.40
C PHE A 94 -10.81 -4.78 -6.92
N SER A 95 -10.24 -3.73 -6.37
CA SER A 95 -10.50 -2.34 -6.76
C SER A 95 -9.31 -1.75 -7.52
N MET A 96 -8.13 -1.77 -6.92
CA MET A 96 -6.90 -1.16 -7.44
C MET A 96 -5.89 -2.26 -7.83
N MET A 97 -6.26 -3.12 -8.79
CA MET A 97 -5.53 -4.36 -9.12
C MET A 97 -4.04 -4.14 -9.41
N ARG A 98 -3.68 -3.11 -10.19
CA ARG A 98 -2.29 -2.79 -10.53
C ARG A 98 -1.50 -2.39 -9.28
N GLN A 99 -2.05 -1.48 -8.48
CA GLN A 99 -1.41 -1.02 -7.25
C GLN A 99 -1.28 -2.15 -6.23
N GLY A 100 -2.32 -2.97 -6.04
CA GLY A 100 -2.28 -4.14 -5.16
C GLY A 100 -1.17 -5.12 -5.55
N LEU A 101 -1.00 -5.37 -6.85
CA LEU A 101 0.09 -6.22 -7.35
C LEU A 101 1.47 -5.62 -7.06
N VAL A 102 1.64 -4.32 -7.26
CA VAL A 102 2.90 -3.61 -6.95
C VAL A 102 3.20 -3.67 -5.45
N ILE A 103 2.22 -3.45 -4.58
CA ILE A 103 2.39 -3.60 -3.12
C ILE A 103 2.88 -5.01 -2.79
N ALA A 104 2.24 -6.04 -3.35
CA ALA A 104 2.67 -7.42 -3.13
C ALA A 104 4.11 -7.66 -3.60
N VAL A 105 4.50 -7.14 -4.78
CA VAL A 105 5.89 -7.22 -5.25
C VAL A 105 6.85 -6.52 -4.27
N PHE A 106 6.52 -5.34 -3.77
CA PHE A 106 7.35 -4.63 -2.78
C PHE A 106 7.54 -5.47 -1.51
N LEU A 107 6.47 -6.07 -0.98
CA LEU A 107 6.55 -7.01 0.16
C LEU A 107 7.43 -8.23 -0.18
N ALA A 108 7.35 -8.77 -1.40
CA ALA A 108 8.21 -9.87 -1.83
C ALA A 108 9.69 -9.47 -1.93
N MET A 109 9.96 -8.21 -2.32
CA MET A 109 11.32 -7.67 -2.39
C MET A 109 11.92 -7.40 -1.00
N TRP A 110 11.12 -7.27 0.04
CA TRP A 110 11.59 -7.02 1.40
C TRP A 110 12.71 -7.97 1.85
N LYS A 111 12.60 -9.26 1.56
CA LYS A 111 13.65 -10.25 1.89
C LYS A 111 15.01 -9.93 1.26
N TYR A 112 15.02 -9.34 0.07
CA TYR A 112 16.25 -8.96 -0.64
C TYR A 112 16.75 -7.61 -0.14
N ILE A 113 15.85 -6.67 0.16
CA ILE A 113 16.17 -5.36 0.75
C ILE A 113 16.89 -5.57 2.08
N LYS A 114 16.30 -6.32 3.01
CA LYS A 114 16.94 -6.59 4.31
C LYS A 114 18.24 -7.39 4.21
N ALA A 115 18.39 -8.21 3.19
CA ALA A 115 19.63 -8.94 2.90
C ALA A 115 20.67 -8.09 2.13
N LYS A 116 20.41 -6.79 1.91
CA LYS A 116 21.25 -5.84 1.16
C LYS A 116 21.53 -6.24 -0.29
N LYS A 117 20.67 -7.11 -0.86
CA LYS A 117 20.71 -7.53 -2.27
C LYS A 117 19.94 -6.53 -3.13
N TRP A 118 20.37 -5.26 -3.08
CA TRP A 118 19.67 -4.12 -3.69
C TRP A 118 19.41 -4.29 -5.17
N HIS A 119 20.34 -4.89 -5.94
CA HIS A 119 20.18 -5.12 -7.38
C HIS A 119 18.98 -6.01 -7.71
N ILE A 120 18.72 -7.07 -6.91
CA ILE A 120 17.55 -7.94 -7.09
C ILE A 120 16.27 -7.17 -6.73
N ALA A 121 16.31 -6.42 -5.63
CA ALA A 121 15.19 -5.59 -5.23
C ALA A 121 14.87 -4.52 -6.27
N LEU A 122 15.90 -3.83 -6.79
CA LEU A 122 15.75 -2.82 -7.83
C LEU A 122 15.12 -3.38 -9.10
N VAL A 123 15.60 -4.51 -9.61
CA VAL A 123 15.00 -5.18 -10.79
C VAL A 123 13.53 -5.52 -10.54
N GLY A 124 13.21 -6.10 -9.36
CA GLY A 124 11.83 -6.41 -9.00
C GLY A 124 10.93 -5.16 -8.94
N LEU A 125 11.44 -4.04 -8.44
CA LEU A 125 10.70 -2.78 -8.36
C LEU A 125 10.57 -2.10 -9.73
N ILE A 126 11.56 -2.22 -10.64
CA ILE A 126 11.45 -1.76 -12.04
C ILE A 126 10.36 -2.56 -12.77
N LEU A 127 10.33 -3.88 -12.60
CA LEU A 127 9.25 -4.70 -13.16
C LEU A 127 7.89 -4.32 -12.58
N ALA A 128 7.81 -4.01 -11.29
CA ALA A 128 6.59 -3.49 -10.68
C ALA A 128 6.17 -2.13 -11.29
N ALA A 129 7.11 -1.22 -11.53
CA ALA A 129 6.85 0.07 -12.16
C ALA A 129 6.35 -0.06 -13.59
N SER A 130 6.75 -1.10 -14.34
CA SER A 130 6.17 -1.39 -15.66
C SER A 130 4.70 -1.82 -15.60
N VAL A 131 4.23 -2.31 -14.46
CA VAL A 131 2.81 -2.68 -14.22
C VAL A 131 2.00 -1.47 -13.73
N HIS A 132 2.61 -0.60 -12.93
CA HIS A 132 2.00 0.63 -12.43
C HIS A 132 3.06 1.68 -12.19
N SER A 133 3.02 2.76 -12.98
CA SER A 133 4.07 3.78 -13.05
C SER A 133 4.35 4.47 -11.72
N SER A 134 3.34 4.68 -10.86
CA SER A 134 3.54 5.26 -9.52
C SER A 134 4.49 4.45 -8.62
N ALA A 135 4.78 3.19 -8.96
CA ALA A 135 5.78 2.37 -8.28
C ALA A 135 7.22 2.87 -8.45
N LEU A 136 7.49 3.82 -9.36
CA LEU A 136 8.80 4.47 -9.50
C LEU A 136 9.27 5.09 -8.19
N ILE A 137 8.34 5.56 -7.34
CA ILE A 137 8.64 6.09 -6.00
C ILE A 137 9.29 5.05 -5.08
N LEU A 138 9.14 3.77 -5.37
CA LEU A 138 9.69 2.68 -4.58
C LEU A 138 11.15 2.36 -4.90
N LEU A 139 11.70 2.82 -6.04
CA LEU A 139 13.05 2.48 -6.48
C LEU A 139 14.14 2.85 -5.45
N PRO A 140 14.12 4.03 -4.81
CA PRO A 140 15.10 4.37 -3.77
C PRO A 140 15.06 3.40 -2.57
N PHE A 141 13.92 2.80 -2.29
CA PHE A 141 13.75 1.86 -1.18
C PHE A 141 14.43 0.50 -1.40
N SER A 142 14.92 0.21 -2.63
CA SER A 142 15.81 -0.93 -2.87
C SER A 142 17.08 -0.86 -2.00
N PHE A 143 17.51 0.34 -1.62
CA PHE A 143 18.67 0.59 -0.77
C PHE A 143 18.34 0.68 0.74
N TRP A 144 17.07 0.56 1.13
CA TRP A 144 16.62 0.74 2.52
C TRP A 144 17.38 -0.15 3.52
N GLY A 145 17.74 -1.37 3.13
CA GLY A 145 18.51 -2.30 3.97
C GLY A 145 19.92 -1.82 4.37
N PHE A 146 20.46 -0.77 3.74
CA PHE A 146 21.75 -0.17 4.11
C PHE A 146 21.60 0.92 5.17
N LEU A 147 20.39 1.40 5.45
CA LEU A 147 20.17 2.39 6.49
C LEU A 147 20.47 1.80 7.86
N LYS A 148 21.36 2.45 8.60
CA LYS A 148 21.72 2.06 9.96
C LYS A 148 20.68 2.59 10.94
N MET A 149 19.72 1.77 11.34
CA MET A 149 18.64 2.12 12.26
C MET A 149 18.90 1.60 13.68
N LYS A 150 20.15 1.69 14.17
CA LYS A 150 20.50 1.24 15.51
C LYS A 150 19.86 2.07 16.63
N ASN A 151 19.61 3.35 16.37
CA ASN A 151 18.99 4.25 17.34
C ASN A 151 17.59 4.65 16.87
N GLY A 152 16.58 3.95 17.36
CA GLY A 152 15.17 4.22 17.00
C GLY A 152 14.72 5.63 17.38
N LYS A 153 15.28 6.23 18.46
CA LYS A 153 14.91 7.61 18.88
C LYS A 153 15.25 8.65 17.83
N VAL A 154 16.39 8.49 17.14
CA VAL A 154 16.77 9.41 16.06
C VAL A 154 15.75 9.35 14.93
N TRP A 155 15.34 8.15 14.56
CA TRP A 155 14.32 7.96 13.53
C TRP A 155 12.94 8.45 13.96
N ALA A 156 12.55 8.25 15.23
CA ALA A 156 11.33 8.82 15.77
C ALA A 156 11.33 10.36 15.66
N ILE A 157 12.43 11.00 16.00
CA ILE A 157 12.57 12.47 15.89
C ILE A 157 12.48 12.91 14.41
N ILE A 158 13.16 12.20 13.50
CA ILE A 158 13.11 12.50 12.06
C ILE A 158 11.66 12.44 11.57
N TYR A 159 10.90 11.37 11.91
CA TYR A 159 9.51 11.24 11.49
C TYR A 159 8.61 12.30 12.12
N LEU A 160 8.81 12.68 13.38
CA LEU A 160 8.06 13.77 13.99
C LEU A 160 8.33 15.11 13.29
N VAL A 161 9.60 15.42 13.00
CA VAL A 161 9.98 16.64 12.26
C VAL A 161 9.35 16.63 10.87
N LEU A 162 9.43 15.52 10.15
CA LEU A 162 8.80 15.39 8.82
C LEU A 162 7.28 15.51 8.88
N PHE A 163 6.64 14.93 9.91
CA PHE A 163 5.20 15.05 10.11
C PHE A 163 4.77 16.50 10.31
N PHE A 164 5.44 17.23 11.21
CA PHE A 164 5.14 18.64 11.46
C PHE A 164 5.51 19.53 10.26
N PHE A 165 6.55 19.16 9.50
CA PHE A 165 6.85 19.82 8.25
C PHE A 165 5.72 19.64 7.23
N LEU A 166 5.23 18.41 7.00
CA LEU A 166 4.11 18.14 6.11
C LEU A 166 2.83 18.87 6.57
N TRP A 167 2.62 18.93 7.88
CA TRP A 167 1.48 19.66 8.46
C TRP A 167 1.51 21.16 8.20
N SER A 168 2.68 21.78 8.25
CA SER A 168 2.83 23.23 8.07
C SER A 168 3.05 23.64 6.61
N ALA A 169 3.08 22.68 5.69
CA ALA A 169 3.56 22.89 4.33
C ALA A 169 2.47 22.71 3.26
N ASP A 170 1.20 23.05 3.56
CA ASP A 170 0.09 22.90 2.63
C ASP A 170 0.38 23.58 1.29
N ASP A 171 0.85 24.84 1.29
CA ASP A 171 1.23 25.56 0.08
C ASP A 171 2.39 24.90 -0.67
N PHE A 172 3.36 24.35 0.08
CA PHE A 172 4.49 23.63 -0.51
C PHE A 172 4.03 22.32 -1.16
N LEU A 173 3.17 21.55 -0.48
CA LEU A 173 2.62 20.29 -1.01
C LEU A 173 1.80 20.54 -2.27
N ASN A 174 0.96 21.55 -2.28
CA ASN A 174 0.19 21.96 -3.45
C ASN A 174 1.13 22.38 -4.60
N GLY A 175 2.15 23.18 -4.33
CA GLY A 175 3.14 23.56 -5.33
C GLY A 175 3.96 22.38 -5.88
N VAL A 176 4.32 21.41 -5.05
CA VAL A 176 4.95 20.15 -5.50
C VAL A 176 4.00 19.35 -6.39
N PHE A 177 2.72 19.29 -6.02
CA PHE A 177 1.73 18.56 -6.80
C PHE A 177 1.46 19.24 -8.16
N GLU A 178 1.34 20.57 -8.18
CA GLU A 178 1.26 21.35 -9.41
C GLU A 178 2.47 21.12 -10.33
N ALA A 179 3.67 21.08 -9.75
CA ALA A 179 4.88 20.78 -10.50
C ALA A 179 4.91 19.34 -11.05
N LEU A 180 4.37 18.37 -10.32
CA LEU A 180 4.28 16.97 -10.77
C LEU A 180 3.30 16.80 -11.94
N ILE A 181 2.19 17.55 -11.96
CA ILE A 181 1.18 17.49 -13.05
C ILE A 181 1.71 18.00 -14.39
N ILE A 182 2.81 18.73 -14.40
CA ILE A 182 3.49 19.12 -15.65
C ILE A 182 3.96 17.89 -16.44
N PHE A 183 4.26 16.79 -15.76
CA PHE A 183 4.63 15.53 -16.41
C PHE A 183 3.38 14.78 -16.88
N GLU A 184 3.39 14.28 -18.12
CA GLU A 184 2.26 13.59 -18.76
C GLU A 184 1.71 12.44 -17.91
N GLU A 185 2.58 11.71 -17.22
CA GLU A 185 2.22 10.57 -16.37
C GLU A 185 1.32 10.96 -15.18
N PHE A 186 1.36 12.23 -14.76
CA PHE A 186 0.60 12.75 -13.63
C PHE A 186 -0.57 13.65 -14.02
N GLN A 187 -0.71 14.00 -15.31
CA GLN A 187 -1.80 14.88 -15.79
C GLN A 187 -3.19 14.30 -15.50
N GLU A 188 -3.35 12.99 -15.52
CA GLU A 188 -4.61 12.33 -15.20
C GLU A 188 -5.09 12.58 -13.76
N TYR A 189 -4.22 13.10 -12.89
CA TYR A 189 -4.53 13.42 -11.50
C TYR A 189 -4.85 14.91 -11.27
N SER A 190 -4.84 15.72 -12.33
CA SER A 190 -5.10 17.19 -12.22
C SER A 190 -6.47 17.52 -11.62
N TYR A 191 -7.47 16.64 -11.78
CA TYR A 191 -8.79 16.83 -11.18
C TYR A 191 -8.76 16.84 -9.64
N TYR A 192 -7.77 16.18 -9.00
CA TYR A 192 -7.63 16.19 -7.55
C TYR A 192 -7.18 17.53 -6.97
N LEU A 193 -6.61 18.45 -7.78
CA LEU A 193 -6.32 19.82 -7.32
C LEU A 193 -7.58 20.59 -6.95
N ASN A 194 -8.69 20.30 -7.65
CA ASN A 194 -9.96 20.98 -7.42
C ASN A 194 -10.70 20.41 -6.20
N ASP A 195 -10.33 19.21 -5.74
CA ASP A 195 -10.97 18.50 -4.63
C ASP A 195 -10.11 18.57 -3.34
N ALA A 196 -9.06 19.42 -3.33
CA ALA A 196 -8.20 19.58 -2.16
C ALA A 196 -8.98 20.24 -1.02
N GLU A 197 -9.26 19.48 0.03
CA GLU A 197 -9.90 19.94 1.25
C GLU A 197 -8.84 20.25 2.31
N SER A 198 -9.11 21.25 3.17
CA SER A 198 -8.28 21.48 4.35
C SER A 198 -8.37 20.29 5.32
N VAL A 199 -7.28 19.99 6.03
CA VAL A 199 -7.28 18.91 7.04
C VAL A 199 -8.30 19.24 8.12
N GLU A 200 -9.42 18.52 8.12
CA GLU A 200 -10.39 18.62 9.20
C GLU A 200 -9.93 17.81 10.43
N PHE A 201 -9.77 18.50 11.56
CA PHE A 201 -9.45 17.88 12.85
C PHE A 201 -10.68 17.19 13.45
N GLY A 202 -11.08 16.07 12.86
CA GLY A 202 -12.17 15.26 13.33
C GLY A 202 -11.70 13.96 14.03
N VAL A 203 -12.68 13.18 14.48
CA VAL A 203 -12.42 11.84 15.08
C VAL A 203 -11.68 10.93 14.08
N GLY A 204 -11.98 11.05 12.79
CA GLY A 204 -11.28 10.29 11.73
C GLY A 204 -9.79 10.60 11.64
N PHE A 205 -9.41 11.89 11.78
CA PHE A 205 -8.01 12.29 11.83
C PHE A 205 -7.28 11.65 13.04
N LEU A 206 -7.88 11.72 14.23
CA LEU A 206 -7.30 11.13 15.45
C LEU A 206 -7.14 9.61 15.34
N ILE A 207 -8.11 8.93 14.73
CA ILE A 207 -8.05 7.48 14.47
C ILE A 207 -6.86 7.17 13.53
N ASN A 208 -6.71 7.92 12.46
CA ASN A 208 -5.62 7.75 11.48
C ASN A 208 -4.24 8.09 12.07
N MET A 209 -4.19 8.96 13.09
CA MET A 209 -2.95 9.29 13.81
C MET A 209 -2.50 8.19 14.80
N LEU A 210 -3.41 7.36 15.30
CA LEU A 210 -3.08 6.37 16.31
C LEU A 210 -1.96 5.40 15.88
N PRO A 211 -1.96 4.82 14.67
CA PRO A 211 -0.88 3.98 14.19
C PRO A 211 0.47 4.70 14.14
N PHE A 212 0.47 5.97 13.73
CA PHE A 212 1.69 6.78 13.70
C PHE A 212 2.26 6.96 15.12
N VAL A 213 1.42 7.35 16.08
CA VAL A 213 1.82 7.53 17.49
C VAL A 213 2.39 6.24 18.08
N VAL A 214 1.73 5.09 17.83
CA VAL A 214 2.21 3.79 18.30
C VAL A 214 3.56 3.43 17.68
N SER A 215 3.78 3.71 16.41
CA SER A 215 5.05 3.45 15.74
C SER A 215 6.18 4.35 16.26
N ILE A 216 5.90 5.63 16.51
CA ILE A 216 6.84 6.56 17.14
C ILE A 216 7.22 6.10 18.54
N TYR A 217 6.22 5.69 19.34
CA TYR A 217 6.45 5.14 20.67
C TYR A 217 7.35 3.91 20.62
N TYR A 218 7.10 2.98 19.68
CA TYR A 218 7.96 1.81 19.46
C TYR A 218 9.41 2.24 19.20
N LEU A 219 9.65 3.13 18.24
CA LEU A 219 10.99 3.59 17.89
C LEU A 219 11.70 4.30 19.05
N MET A 220 10.95 4.96 19.95
CA MET A 220 11.51 5.69 21.09
C MET A 220 11.93 4.79 22.26
N ILE A 221 11.21 3.71 22.51
CA ILE A 221 11.37 2.92 23.75
C ILE A 221 12.26 1.70 23.54
N ASP A 222 12.30 1.16 22.33
CA ASP A 222 12.95 -0.11 22.13
C ASP A 222 14.48 -0.04 22.19
N LYS A 223 15.05 -0.74 23.17
CA LYS A 223 16.48 -0.90 23.38
C LYS A 223 17.03 -2.26 22.93
N GLU A 224 16.15 -3.24 22.71
CA GLU A 224 16.52 -4.66 22.55
C GLU A 224 16.24 -5.21 21.14
N GLN A 225 15.56 -4.44 20.28
CA GLN A 225 15.14 -4.93 18.96
C GLN A 225 16.25 -4.92 17.93
N THR A 226 16.10 -5.79 16.96
CA THR A 226 17.05 -5.86 15.85
C THR A 226 16.91 -4.65 14.93
N GLU A 227 18.00 -4.25 14.30
CA GLU A 227 18.00 -3.21 13.28
C GLU A 227 16.99 -3.48 12.15
N GLN A 228 16.73 -4.76 11.85
CA GLN A 228 15.75 -5.16 10.84
C GLN A 228 14.30 -4.86 11.24
N ASN A 229 13.96 -5.01 12.52
CA ASN A 229 12.64 -4.66 13.03
C ASN A 229 12.42 -3.15 12.99
N HIS A 230 13.44 -2.36 13.37
CA HIS A 230 13.41 -0.91 13.23
C HIS A 230 13.19 -0.48 11.77
N GLN A 231 13.88 -1.11 10.81
CA GLN A 231 13.71 -0.83 9.38
C GLN A 231 12.29 -1.14 8.90
N LEU A 232 11.68 -2.22 9.37
CA LEU A 232 10.32 -2.61 9.00
C LEU A 232 9.28 -1.65 9.59
N VAL A 233 9.39 -1.35 10.90
CA VAL A 233 8.51 -0.38 11.56
C VAL A 233 8.65 1.00 10.93
N ALA A 234 9.87 1.42 10.58
CA ALA A 234 10.13 2.69 9.93
C ALA A 234 9.46 2.81 8.56
N LEU A 235 9.43 1.74 7.74
CA LEU A 235 8.65 1.72 6.49
C LEU A 235 7.15 1.89 6.77
N ALA A 236 6.59 1.16 7.73
CA ALA A 236 5.20 1.31 8.12
C ALA A 236 4.90 2.75 8.61
N THR A 237 5.84 3.34 9.35
CA THR A 237 5.71 4.72 9.87
C THR A 237 5.59 5.75 8.75
N ILE A 238 6.26 5.54 7.60
CA ILE A 238 6.08 6.40 6.41
C ILE A 238 4.61 6.38 5.97
N GLY A 239 4.01 5.19 5.85
CA GLY A 239 2.60 5.05 5.48
C GLY A 239 1.66 5.75 6.46
N PHE A 240 1.87 5.56 7.76
CA PHE A 240 1.06 6.19 8.81
C PHE A 240 1.23 7.69 8.89
N MET A 241 2.45 8.19 8.65
CA MET A 241 2.72 9.62 8.60
C MET A 241 1.98 10.31 7.46
N ILE A 242 1.87 9.65 6.32
CA ILE A 242 1.25 10.19 5.10
C ILE A 242 -0.28 10.07 5.15
N LEU A 243 -0.82 9.07 5.80
CA LEU A 243 -2.25 8.74 5.80
C LEU A 243 -3.19 9.92 6.18
N PRO A 244 -2.90 10.72 7.22
CA PRO A 244 -3.75 11.85 7.59
C PRO A 244 -3.83 12.95 6.52
N PHE A 245 -2.82 13.06 5.66
CA PHE A 245 -2.75 14.07 4.59
C PHE A 245 -3.43 13.62 3.28
N GLY A 246 -3.94 12.39 3.24
CA GLY A 246 -4.68 11.87 2.09
C GLY A 246 -5.99 12.61 1.81
N GLN A 247 -6.49 13.41 2.76
CA GLN A 247 -7.65 14.29 2.56
C GLN A 247 -7.29 15.54 1.77
N ILE A 248 -6.06 16.08 1.96
CA ILE A 248 -5.58 17.25 1.22
C ILE A 248 -5.28 16.87 -0.23
N ILE A 249 -4.52 15.80 -0.42
CA ILE A 249 -4.09 15.33 -1.73
C ILE A 249 -4.35 13.82 -1.82
N PRO A 250 -5.45 13.40 -2.45
CA PRO A 250 -5.79 11.97 -2.58
C PRO A 250 -4.69 11.10 -3.19
N LEU A 251 -3.84 11.68 -4.07
CA LEU A 251 -2.68 10.98 -4.62
C LEU A 251 -1.66 10.58 -3.54
N ILE A 252 -1.48 11.40 -2.50
CA ILE A 252 -0.58 11.12 -1.38
C ILE A 252 -1.05 9.86 -0.62
N SER A 253 -2.36 9.67 -0.46
CA SER A 253 -2.89 8.47 0.18
C SER A 253 -2.49 7.19 -0.57
N ARG A 254 -2.45 7.23 -1.91
CA ARG A 254 -2.00 6.09 -2.73
C ARG A 254 -0.52 5.76 -2.50
N VAL A 255 0.31 6.78 -2.32
CA VAL A 255 1.72 6.59 -1.93
C VAL A 255 1.80 5.96 -0.54
N GLY A 256 1.00 6.43 0.40
CA GLY A 256 0.90 5.86 1.75
C GLY A 256 0.57 4.37 1.75
N MET A 257 -0.29 3.90 0.85
CA MET A 257 -0.67 2.49 0.74
C MET A 257 0.51 1.55 0.47
N TYR A 258 1.52 1.97 -0.30
CA TYR A 258 2.72 1.16 -0.54
C TYR A 258 3.44 0.78 0.75
N PHE A 259 3.52 1.74 1.66
CA PHE A 259 4.19 1.57 2.96
C PHE A 259 3.26 1.01 4.01
N GLY A 260 1.98 1.35 3.93
CA GLY A 260 0.94 0.89 4.85
C GLY A 260 0.87 -0.63 4.99
N ALA A 261 1.18 -1.39 3.94
CA ALA A 261 1.18 -2.85 3.98
C ALA A 261 2.21 -3.45 4.98
N PHE A 262 3.29 -2.73 5.29
CA PHE A 262 4.24 -3.13 6.33
C PHE A 262 3.66 -3.06 7.74
N SER A 263 2.55 -2.33 7.92
CA SER A 263 1.84 -2.23 9.20
C SER A 263 1.38 -3.58 9.73
N ILE A 264 1.07 -4.53 8.86
CA ILE A 264 0.65 -5.88 9.23
C ILE A 264 1.67 -6.52 10.19
N CYS A 265 2.96 -6.31 9.94
CA CYS A 265 4.03 -6.79 10.80
C CYS A 265 4.41 -5.78 11.88
N ALA A 266 4.48 -4.49 11.57
CA ALA A 266 4.87 -3.44 12.49
C ALA A 266 3.92 -3.34 13.69
N PHE A 267 2.62 -3.53 13.52
CA PHE A 267 1.67 -3.55 14.64
C PHE A 267 1.93 -4.69 15.61
N THR A 268 2.15 -5.89 15.09
CA THR A 268 2.42 -7.05 15.95
C THR A 268 3.68 -6.85 16.76
N ASP A 269 4.72 -6.27 16.17
CA ASP A 269 5.97 -5.94 16.85
C ASP A 269 5.75 -4.83 17.88
N SER A 270 5.04 -3.76 17.53
CA SER A 270 4.77 -2.62 18.41
C SER A 270 3.96 -3.03 19.65
N TYR A 271 2.97 -3.90 19.50
CA TYR A 271 2.20 -4.38 20.64
C TYR A 271 2.97 -5.36 21.53
N SER A 272 3.94 -6.08 20.98
CA SER A 272 4.74 -7.05 21.74
C SER A 272 5.57 -6.39 22.84
N ILE A 273 6.00 -5.12 22.65
CA ILE A 273 6.80 -4.38 23.64
C ILE A 273 5.99 -3.82 24.81
N ILE A 274 4.66 -3.78 24.74
CA ILE A 274 3.82 -3.33 25.85
C ILE A 274 3.90 -4.38 26.96
N ARG A 275 4.63 -4.08 28.03
CA ARG A 275 4.88 -5.02 29.15
C ARG A 275 3.60 -5.42 29.89
N ASN A 276 2.70 -4.47 30.13
CA ASN A 276 1.45 -4.74 30.81
C ASN A 276 0.49 -5.52 29.90
N ARG A 277 0.19 -6.78 30.27
CA ARG A 277 -0.67 -7.68 29.49
C ARG A 277 -2.08 -7.10 29.28
N TYR A 278 -2.67 -6.48 30.29
CA TYR A 278 -4.02 -5.91 30.17
C TYR A 278 -4.03 -4.72 29.21
N MET A 279 -3.06 -3.80 29.37
CA MET A 279 -2.93 -2.65 28.48
C MET A 279 -2.73 -3.11 27.03
N ARG A 280 -1.90 -4.13 26.80
CA ARG A 280 -1.68 -4.72 25.47
C ARG A 280 -2.98 -5.20 24.83
N TRP A 281 -3.78 -5.99 25.56
CA TRP A 281 -5.05 -6.48 25.04
C TRP A 281 -6.10 -5.38 24.85
N ILE A 282 -6.12 -4.35 25.69
CA ILE A 282 -6.98 -3.18 25.51
C ILE A 282 -6.60 -2.47 24.21
N MET A 283 -5.32 -2.20 23.96
CA MET A 283 -4.87 -1.54 22.73
C MET A 283 -5.18 -2.36 21.47
N ILE A 284 -4.98 -3.68 21.52
CA ILE A 284 -5.37 -4.57 20.43
C ILE A 284 -6.88 -4.54 20.21
N GLY A 285 -7.67 -4.59 21.28
CA GLY A 285 -9.13 -4.52 21.22
C GLY A 285 -9.63 -3.22 20.60
N ILE A 286 -9.05 -2.09 20.97
CA ILE A 286 -9.35 -0.78 20.36
C ILE A 286 -9.02 -0.82 18.86
N TYR A 287 -7.84 -1.32 18.51
CA TYR A 287 -7.44 -1.38 17.10
C TYR A 287 -8.36 -2.30 16.29
N VAL A 288 -8.73 -3.47 16.83
CA VAL A 288 -9.69 -4.37 16.18
C VAL A 288 -11.04 -3.70 16.00
N ALA A 289 -11.54 -2.99 17.03
CA ALA A 289 -12.81 -2.28 16.94
C ALA A 289 -12.80 -1.18 15.85
N ILE A 290 -11.71 -0.40 15.78
CA ILE A 290 -11.51 0.62 14.75
C ILE A 290 -11.47 -0.03 13.36
N THR A 291 -10.69 -1.11 13.19
CA THR A 291 -10.57 -1.81 11.90
C THR A 291 -11.92 -2.37 11.44
N LEU A 292 -12.71 -2.96 12.37
CA LEU A 292 -14.05 -3.46 12.05
C LEU A 292 -15.04 -2.33 11.72
N TYR A 293 -14.93 -1.20 12.40
CA TYR A 293 -15.72 -0.01 12.10
C TYR A 293 -15.41 0.54 10.70
N ASP A 294 -14.13 0.65 10.34
CA ASP A 294 -13.70 1.09 9.00
C ASP A 294 -14.15 0.11 7.92
N TYR A 295 -14.05 -1.20 8.20
CA TYR A 295 -14.52 -2.24 7.31
C TYR A 295 -16.05 -2.17 7.10
N TRP A 296 -16.81 -1.96 8.17
CA TRP A 296 -18.25 -1.78 8.12
C TRP A 296 -18.62 -0.51 7.33
N ASN A 297 -17.95 0.62 7.59
CA ASN A 297 -18.16 1.87 6.86
C ASN A 297 -17.85 1.72 5.38
N PHE A 298 -16.81 0.99 5.00
CA PHE A 298 -16.48 0.72 3.62
C PHE A 298 -17.66 0.11 2.86
N PHE A 299 -18.34 -0.88 3.44
CA PHE A 299 -19.50 -1.51 2.80
C PHE A 299 -20.79 -0.70 2.90
N ASN A 300 -20.87 0.29 3.78
CA ASN A 300 -22.04 1.18 3.89
C ASN A 300 -21.84 2.50 3.13
N ASN A 301 -20.68 2.77 2.59
CA ASN A 301 -20.44 3.90 1.72
C ASN A 301 -21.10 3.63 0.36
N SER A 302 -21.96 4.55 -0.10
CA SER A 302 -22.70 4.42 -1.36
C SER A 302 -21.79 4.18 -2.58
N VAL A 303 -20.58 4.74 -2.56
CA VAL A 303 -19.57 4.57 -3.63
C VAL A 303 -19.09 3.13 -3.75
N TYR A 304 -18.96 2.40 -2.63
CA TYR A 304 -18.43 1.03 -2.60
C TYR A 304 -19.51 -0.04 -2.50
N ALA A 305 -20.61 0.26 -1.81
CA ALA A 305 -21.68 -0.70 -1.53
C ALA A 305 -22.19 -1.39 -2.80
N ASP A 306 -22.60 -0.62 -3.81
CA ASP A 306 -23.15 -1.16 -5.06
C ASP A 306 -22.14 -2.06 -5.78
N SER A 307 -20.87 -1.69 -5.79
CA SER A 307 -19.81 -2.43 -6.49
C SER A 307 -19.44 -3.75 -5.83
N TYR A 308 -19.62 -3.88 -4.50
CA TYR A 308 -19.28 -5.10 -3.76
C TYR A 308 -20.48 -5.98 -3.46
N TYR A 309 -21.68 -5.43 -3.21
CA TYR A 309 -22.89 -6.23 -2.99
C TYR A 309 -23.43 -6.86 -4.28
N HIS A 310 -23.24 -6.20 -5.43
CA HIS A 310 -23.65 -6.70 -6.75
C HIS A 310 -22.50 -7.30 -7.54
N PHE A 311 -21.52 -7.88 -6.84
CA PHE A 311 -20.38 -8.51 -7.46
C PHE A 311 -20.79 -9.67 -8.36
N LYS A 312 -20.51 -9.55 -9.66
CA LYS A 312 -20.76 -10.62 -10.63
C LYS A 312 -19.53 -11.55 -10.68
N THR A 313 -19.80 -12.83 -10.62
CA THR A 313 -18.79 -13.89 -10.79
C THR A 313 -19.00 -14.59 -12.12
N ILE A 314 -18.06 -15.47 -12.52
CA ILE A 314 -18.23 -16.35 -13.70
C ILE A 314 -19.46 -17.27 -13.58
N PHE A 315 -20.01 -17.44 -12.38
CA PHE A 315 -21.22 -18.27 -12.12
C PHE A 315 -22.51 -17.46 -12.08
N THR A 316 -22.42 -16.12 -12.03
CA THR A 316 -23.57 -15.21 -11.89
C THR A 316 -23.65 -14.16 -13.00
N ALA A 317 -22.72 -14.22 -13.96
CA ALA A 317 -22.65 -13.29 -15.10
C ALA A 317 -23.56 -13.71 -16.25
#